data_6996e0b9c94ce3c81c7913ae732aa762
#
_entry.id   6996e0b9c94ce3c81c7913ae732aa762
#
_cell.length_a   1.000
_cell.length_b   1.000
_cell.length_c   1.000
_cell.angle_alpha   90.00
_cell.angle_beta   90.00
_cell.angle_gamma   90.00
#
_symmetry.space_group_name_H-M   'P 1'
#
loop_
_entity.id
_entity.type
_entity.pdbx_description
1 polymer ?
#
loop_
_entity_poly.entity_id
_entity_poly.type
_entity_poly.pdbx_seq_one_letter_code
_entity_poly.pdbx_strand_id
1 'polypeptide(L)'
;PGVRARIGALAVSGQQHGFVALDADGQVLAPAKLWNDTSTAGECDEIMAAVGGARRAIELAGNPILAGYTASKLPWTRKHRPEAYARLATILLPHDYLNFVLTGQRFCEFGDASGTGWLDVRTRTWSQAMLHATDPDRDLAACLPPIVAPDALFDIAPAMAAQLGLPAGAKVAAGGGDNMMAAIGTGCVAEGRLAMSLGTSGTLFAYADRPVVDPAGAWAAFCSSTGGWLPLICTMNCTVATEQVARLFGFDTRDGDARIQATPPGADGLVMLPFLTGERTPDLPQGKGVLAGMDVHNTTPAHLYRAAMEGATYSLKYGYDAFVRAGMDFDRIVLTGGGANSAAWRQLVADVFGLPVDVPRHAEGAAFGAALQALWAWNRAGGAQDSIAELARAHVAIEPALSTVPEPSRGEAYASAYRRFLQYLD
;
A
#
# COMPACT_ATOMS: atom_id res chain seq x y z
N PRO A 1 11.29 10.55 32.53
CA PRO A 1 12.50 10.04 31.87
C PRO A 1 12.42 8.57 31.49
N GLY A 2 11.43 7.82 31.97
CA GLY A 2 11.45 6.34 31.96
C GLY A 2 11.60 5.65 30.60
N VAL A 3 10.64 5.82 29.67
CA VAL A 3 10.64 5.03 28.41
C VAL A 3 11.61 5.63 27.40
N ARG A 4 11.54 6.94 27.15
CA ARG A 4 12.37 7.61 26.12
C ARG A 4 13.87 7.42 26.33
N ALA A 5 14.34 7.42 27.59
CA ALA A 5 15.74 7.22 27.92
C ALA A 5 16.26 5.79 27.61
N ARG A 6 15.39 4.85 27.28
CA ARG A 6 15.70 3.46 26.95
C ARG A 6 15.55 3.12 25.47
N ILE A 7 15.14 4.11 24.64
CA ILE A 7 15.00 3.90 23.20
C ILE A 7 16.39 3.87 22.58
N GLY A 8 16.81 2.74 22.02
CA GLY A 8 18.07 2.57 21.32
C GLY A 8 18.00 2.89 19.84
N ALA A 9 16.86 2.58 19.20
CA ALA A 9 16.64 2.86 17.78
C ALA A 9 15.19 3.24 17.50
N LEU A 10 15.00 3.95 16.38
CA LEU A 10 13.69 4.29 15.82
C LEU A 10 13.73 4.15 14.29
N ALA A 11 12.57 4.03 13.65
CA ALA A 11 12.43 4.10 12.20
C ALA A 11 11.19 4.93 11.84
N VAL A 12 11.19 5.47 10.64
CA VAL A 12 10.09 6.28 10.10
C VAL A 12 9.24 5.42 9.17
N SER A 13 7.93 5.44 9.37
CA SER A 13 6.93 5.02 8.40
C SER A 13 6.33 6.27 7.77
N GLY A 14 6.41 6.42 6.46
CA GLY A 14 5.89 7.60 5.75
C GLY A 14 4.98 7.22 4.58
N GLN A 15 4.05 8.12 4.24
CA GLN A 15 3.22 7.92 3.06
C GLN A 15 4.06 7.84 1.80
N GLN A 16 3.72 6.93 0.90
CA GLN A 16 4.44 6.72 -0.35
C GLN A 16 4.24 7.86 -1.36
N HIS A 17 5.12 7.93 -2.37
CA HIS A 17 4.99 8.78 -3.57
C HIS A 17 5.03 10.29 -3.35
N GLY A 18 5.18 10.78 -2.14
CA GLY A 18 5.29 12.22 -1.87
C GLY A 18 6.50 12.82 -2.57
N PHE A 19 6.44 14.12 -2.89
CA PHE A 19 7.52 14.85 -3.54
C PHE A 19 7.96 16.01 -2.64
N VAL A 20 9.10 15.85 -1.96
CA VAL A 20 9.71 16.87 -1.12
C VAL A 20 10.92 17.43 -1.85
N ALA A 21 10.81 18.65 -2.34
CA ALA A 21 11.87 19.36 -3.08
C ALA A 21 12.71 20.23 -2.14
N LEU A 22 14.02 20.02 -2.14
CA LEU A 22 14.96 20.78 -1.32
C LEU A 22 15.94 21.55 -2.21
N ASP A 23 16.40 22.72 -1.73
CA ASP A 23 17.53 23.43 -2.31
C ASP A 23 18.89 22.90 -1.80
N ALA A 24 19.98 23.52 -2.24
CA ALA A 24 21.33 23.12 -1.88
C ALA A 24 21.60 23.18 -0.36
N ASP A 25 20.93 24.08 0.33
CA ASP A 25 21.02 24.26 1.78
C ASP A 25 20.11 23.32 2.57
N GLY A 26 19.34 22.48 1.87
CA GLY A 26 18.39 21.55 2.47
C GLY A 26 17.07 22.18 2.90
N GLN A 27 16.77 23.40 2.42
CA GLN A 27 15.51 24.08 2.72
C GLN A 27 14.41 23.60 1.78
N VAL A 28 13.21 23.37 2.33
CA VAL A 28 12.03 22.97 1.56
C VAL A 28 11.59 24.10 0.63
N LEU A 29 11.52 23.81 -0.66
CA LEU A 29 11.21 24.79 -1.71
C LEU A 29 9.72 25.07 -1.86
N ALA A 30 8.88 24.09 -1.51
CA ALA A 30 7.42 24.18 -1.64
C ALA A 30 6.73 23.11 -0.77
N PRO A 31 5.45 23.28 -0.42
CA PRO A 31 4.67 22.20 0.18
C PRO A 31 4.72 20.92 -0.66
N ALA A 32 4.91 19.77 0.00
CA ALA A 32 5.03 18.49 -0.66
C ALA A 32 3.73 18.14 -1.42
N LYS A 33 3.85 17.69 -2.67
CA LYS A 33 2.75 17.07 -3.40
C LYS A 33 2.62 15.62 -2.95
N LEU A 34 1.43 15.22 -2.51
CA LEU A 34 1.19 13.91 -1.90
C LEU A 34 0.67 12.90 -2.94
N TRP A 35 0.51 11.64 -2.53
CA TRP A 35 0.05 10.54 -3.38
C TRP A 35 -1.39 10.73 -3.92
N ASN A 36 -2.24 11.41 -3.17
CA ASN A 36 -3.64 11.70 -3.54
C ASN A 36 -3.80 12.96 -4.39
N ASP A 37 -2.71 13.65 -4.71
CA ASP A 37 -2.73 14.80 -5.63
C ASP A 37 -2.65 14.28 -7.07
N THR A 38 -3.80 14.24 -7.75
CA THR A 38 -3.94 13.75 -9.12
C THR A 38 -3.79 14.85 -10.20
N SER A 39 -3.39 16.06 -9.80
CA SER A 39 -3.23 17.20 -10.71
C SER A 39 -2.12 17.03 -11.76
N THR A 40 -1.37 15.95 -11.69
CA THR A 40 -0.22 15.64 -12.54
C THR A 40 -0.52 14.58 -13.62
N ALA A 41 -1.79 14.35 -13.95
CA ALA A 41 -2.18 13.33 -14.94
C ALA A 41 -1.59 13.61 -16.33
N GLY A 42 -1.57 14.86 -16.77
CA GLY A 42 -0.95 15.24 -18.05
C GLY A 42 0.55 14.96 -18.10
N GLU A 43 1.25 15.19 -16.99
CA GLU A 43 2.68 14.91 -16.89
C GLU A 43 2.98 13.39 -16.87
N CYS A 44 2.05 12.57 -16.37
CA CYS A 44 2.16 11.11 -16.51
C CYS A 44 2.15 10.71 -17.99
N ASP A 45 1.21 11.24 -18.76
CA ASP A 45 1.09 10.97 -20.20
C ASP A 45 2.33 11.44 -20.96
N GLU A 46 2.87 12.62 -20.61
CA GLU A 46 4.11 13.13 -21.20
C GLU A 46 5.31 12.20 -20.96
N ILE A 47 5.52 11.75 -19.71
CA ILE A 47 6.61 10.82 -19.37
C ILE A 47 6.40 9.48 -20.08
N MET A 48 5.19 8.93 -20.06
CA MET A 48 4.90 7.68 -20.74
C MET A 48 5.10 7.79 -22.25
N ALA A 49 4.69 8.88 -22.88
CA ALA A 49 4.96 9.12 -24.30
C ALA A 49 6.46 9.21 -24.59
N ALA A 50 7.23 9.87 -23.73
CA ALA A 50 8.68 10.01 -23.90
C ALA A 50 9.44 8.67 -23.83
N VAL A 51 8.94 7.70 -23.04
CA VAL A 51 9.55 6.34 -22.98
C VAL A 51 8.99 5.36 -24.01
N GLY A 52 7.94 5.70 -24.74
CA GLY A 52 7.30 4.82 -25.72
C GLY A 52 6.10 4.04 -25.21
N GLY A 53 5.42 4.55 -24.19
CA GLY A 53 4.16 4.03 -23.67
C GLY A 53 4.27 3.28 -22.34
N ALA A 54 3.12 2.98 -21.73
CA ALA A 54 3.02 2.34 -20.42
C ALA A 54 3.77 0.99 -20.35
N ARG A 55 3.64 0.16 -21.40
CA ARG A 55 4.36 -1.12 -21.48
C ARG A 55 5.87 -0.93 -21.37
N ARG A 56 6.41 0.08 -22.06
CA ARG A 56 7.84 0.37 -22.01
C ARG A 56 8.27 0.90 -20.64
N ALA A 57 7.45 1.71 -19.97
CA ALA A 57 7.71 2.13 -18.61
C ALA A 57 7.78 0.93 -17.64
N ILE A 58 6.85 -0.03 -17.78
CA ILE A 58 6.87 -1.30 -17.01
C ILE A 58 8.16 -2.11 -17.30
N GLU A 59 8.59 -2.19 -18.53
CA GLU A 59 9.86 -2.84 -18.90
C GLU A 59 11.08 -2.15 -18.28
N LEU A 60 11.05 -0.82 -18.12
CA LEU A 60 12.18 -0.02 -17.63
C LEU A 60 12.21 0.11 -16.09
N ALA A 61 11.06 0.12 -15.44
CA ALA A 61 10.96 0.39 -13.99
C ALA A 61 10.07 -0.60 -13.22
N GLY A 62 9.29 -1.43 -13.89
CA GLY A 62 8.36 -2.36 -13.28
C GLY A 62 6.93 -1.82 -13.14
N ASN A 63 6.72 -0.53 -13.31
CA ASN A 63 5.42 0.14 -13.14
C ASN A 63 5.15 1.13 -14.28
N PRO A 64 3.87 1.34 -14.67
CA PRO A 64 3.50 2.54 -15.43
C PRO A 64 3.61 3.77 -14.53
N ILE A 65 3.66 4.96 -15.10
CA ILE A 65 3.61 6.21 -14.32
C ILE A 65 2.16 6.60 -14.08
N LEU A 66 1.76 6.61 -12.82
CA LEU A 66 0.41 6.99 -12.39
C LEU A 66 0.42 8.36 -11.70
N ALA A 67 -0.73 9.06 -11.72
CA ALA A 67 -0.87 10.43 -11.20
C ALA A 67 -0.49 10.58 -9.71
N GLY A 68 -0.50 9.55 -8.91
CA GLY A 68 -0.02 9.60 -7.53
C GLY A 68 1.50 9.51 -7.38
N TYR A 69 2.23 9.03 -8.40
CA TYR A 69 3.66 8.75 -8.30
C TYR A 69 4.54 10.01 -8.28
N THR A 70 5.74 9.88 -7.73
CA THR A 70 6.69 10.99 -7.55
C THR A 70 7.13 11.58 -8.88
N ALA A 71 7.37 10.73 -9.90
CA ALA A 71 7.94 11.14 -11.17
C ALA A 71 7.17 12.28 -11.86
N SER A 72 5.85 12.20 -11.92
CA SER A 72 5.02 13.22 -12.60
C SER A 72 5.03 14.59 -11.91
N LYS A 73 5.40 14.64 -10.64
CA LYS A 73 5.41 15.87 -9.84
C LYS A 73 6.57 16.79 -10.18
N LEU A 74 7.66 16.25 -10.75
CA LEU A 74 8.79 17.06 -11.17
C LEU A 74 8.47 17.94 -12.39
N PRO A 75 8.01 17.39 -13.55
CA PRO A 75 7.66 18.23 -14.69
C PRO A 75 6.48 19.17 -14.37
N TRP A 76 5.54 18.73 -13.50
CA TRP A 76 4.52 19.65 -12.98
C TRP A 76 5.16 20.82 -12.23
N THR A 77 6.14 20.57 -11.36
CA THR A 77 6.85 21.62 -10.61
C THR A 77 7.60 22.54 -11.58
N ARG A 78 8.24 22.03 -12.61
CA ARG A 78 8.89 22.82 -13.65
C ARG A 78 7.92 23.80 -14.31
N LYS A 79 6.69 23.37 -14.65
CA LYS A 79 5.68 24.18 -15.31
C LYS A 79 5.02 25.22 -14.39
N HIS A 80 4.72 24.82 -13.16
CA HIS A 80 3.85 25.63 -12.28
C HIS A 80 4.63 26.35 -11.16
N ARG A 81 5.90 25.97 -10.92
CA ARG A 81 6.77 26.57 -9.89
C ARG A 81 8.21 26.68 -10.41
N PRO A 82 8.46 27.40 -11.50
CA PRO A 82 9.77 27.46 -12.17
C PRO A 82 10.89 27.94 -11.27
N GLU A 83 10.63 28.85 -10.32
CA GLU A 83 11.63 29.32 -9.35
C GLU A 83 12.05 28.21 -8.37
N ALA A 84 11.10 27.41 -7.88
CA ALA A 84 11.39 26.25 -7.04
C ALA A 84 12.17 25.20 -7.82
N TYR A 85 11.75 24.93 -9.08
CA TYR A 85 12.46 23.99 -9.96
C TYR A 85 13.89 24.45 -10.25
N ALA A 86 14.14 25.75 -10.47
CA ALA A 86 15.48 26.27 -10.74
C ALA A 86 16.45 26.09 -9.54
N ARG A 87 15.93 26.13 -8.32
CA ARG A 87 16.70 25.94 -7.07
C ARG A 87 16.77 24.50 -6.60
N LEU A 88 16.07 23.57 -7.26
CA LEU A 88 15.99 22.17 -6.85
C LEU A 88 17.38 21.52 -6.89
N ALA A 89 17.81 21.02 -5.74
CA ALA A 89 19.07 20.30 -5.56
C ALA A 89 18.86 18.85 -5.07
N THR A 90 17.78 18.58 -4.32
CA THR A 90 17.51 17.24 -3.80
C THR A 90 16.01 16.95 -3.82
N ILE A 91 15.66 15.71 -4.17
CA ILE A 91 14.30 15.16 -4.09
C ILE A 91 14.30 14.07 -3.03
N LEU A 92 13.40 14.17 -2.06
CA LEU A 92 13.17 13.17 -1.03
C LEU A 92 11.72 12.73 -1.03
N LEU A 93 11.48 11.49 -0.62
CA LEU A 93 10.14 11.01 -0.23
C LEU A 93 9.81 11.54 1.19
N PRO A 94 8.55 11.51 1.62
CA PRO A 94 8.18 11.99 2.95
C PRO A 94 8.95 11.33 4.09
N HIS A 95 9.15 10.00 4.05
CA HIS A 95 9.92 9.32 5.09
C HIS A 95 11.42 9.64 5.00
N ASP A 96 11.99 9.78 3.79
CA ASP A 96 13.38 10.20 3.58
C ASP A 96 13.63 11.59 4.17
N TYR A 97 12.65 12.50 3.98
CA TYR A 97 12.73 13.84 4.54
C TYR A 97 12.72 13.84 6.07
N LEU A 98 11.88 13.01 6.69
CA LEU A 98 11.91 12.84 8.14
C LEU A 98 13.22 12.22 8.63
N ASN A 99 13.76 11.26 7.90
CA ASN A 99 15.09 10.72 8.17
C ASN A 99 16.19 11.79 8.05
N PHE A 100 16.11 12.64 7.01
CA PHE A 100 17.02 13.79 6.87
C PHE A 100 16.92 14.77 8.05
N VAL A 101 15.71 15.09 8.52
CA VAL A 101 15.51 15.92 9.72
C VAL A 101 16.11 15.27 10.96
N LEU A 102 15.93 13.95 11.11
CA LEU A 102 16.40 13.21 12.28
C LEU A 102 17.93 13.03 12.31
N THR A 103 18.57 12.90 11.15
CA THR A 103 19.99 12.49 11.04
C THR A 103 20.90 13.56 10.44
N GLY A 104 20.35 14.49 9.68
CA GLY A 104 21.11 15.41 8.80
C GLY A 104 21.62 14.72 7.52
N GLN A 105 21.35 13.46 7.29
CA GLN A 105 21.83 12.68 6.14
C GLN A 105 20.71 12.42 5.12
N ARG A 106 21.05 12.45 3.83
CA ARG A 106 20.11 12.21 2.72
C ARG A 106 20.31 10.78 2.24
N PHE A 107 19.32 9.94 2.42
CA PHE A 107 19.27 8.56 1.93
C PHE A 107 17.82 8.14 1.69
N CYS A 108 17.63 7.12 0.88
CA CYS A 108 16.35 6.42 0.70
C CYS A 108 16.59 4.91 0.74
N GLU A 109 15.52 4.13 0.87
CA GLU A 109 15.58 2.69 0.73
C GLU A 109 14.72 2.24 -0.47
N PHE A 110 15.02 1.08 -1.03
CA PHE A 110 14.42 0.67 -2.31
C PHE A 110 12.93 0.32 -2.22
N GLY A 111 12.38 0.01 -1.05
CA GLY A 111 10.95 -0.26 -0.86
C GLY A 111 10.11 0.96 -1.23
N ASP A 112 10.33 2.11 -0.56
CA ASP A 112 9.62 3.35 -0.86
C ASP A 112 10.08 3.96 -2.20
N ALA A 113 11.39 3.90 -2.51
CA ALA A 113 11.93 4.38 -3.78
C ALA A 113 11.29 3.69 -5.00
N SER A 114 10.83 2.42 -4.87
CA SER A 114 10.12 1.70 -5.94
C SER A 114 8.79 2.35 -6.34
N GLY A 115 8.20 3.16 -5.46
CA GLY A 115 7.01 3.96 -5.73
C GLY A 115 7.26 5.28 -6.43
N THR A 116 8.51 5.64 -6.73
CA THR A 116 8.82 6.91 -7.41
C THR A 116 8.46 6.91 -8.90
N GLY A 117 8.49 5.75 -9.55
CA GLY A 117 8.43 5.59 -11.02
C GLY A 117 9.81 5.72 -11.67
N TRP A 118 10.88 5.92 -10.91
CA TRP A 118 12.26 6.04 -11.39
C TRP A 118 13.14 4.84 -11.08
N LEU A 119 12.79 4.05 -10.04
CA LEU A 119 13.54 2.86 -9.66
C LEU A 119 13.16 1.67 -10.57
N ASP A 120 14.13 0.98 -11.15
CA ASP A 120 13.90 -0.35 -11.68
C ASP A 120 13.81 -1.35 -10.51
N VAL A 121 12.61 -1.86 -10.29
CA VAL A 121 12.31 -2.77 -9.17
C VAL A 121 13.07 -4.10 -9.24
N ARG A 122 13.57 -4.50 -10.43
CA ARG A 122 14.30 -5.75 -10.62
C ARG A 122 15.74 -5.63 -10.15
N THR A 123 16.38 -4.51 -10.50
CA THR A 123 17.79 -4.22 -10.18
C THR A 123 17.96 -3.42 -8.91
N ARG A 124 16.87 -2.76 -8.44
CA ARG A 124 16.86 -1.84 -7.29
C ARG A 124 17.81 -0.65 -7.47
N THR A 125 17.89 -0.18 -8.70
CA THR A 125 18.70 0.97 -9.09
C THR A 125 17.86 2.00 -9.84
N TRP A 126 18.31 3.25 -9.84
CA TRP A 126 17.67 4.30 -10.61
C TRP A 126 17.74 4.02 -12.12
N SER A 127 16.59 3.97 -12.79
CA SER A 127 16.49 3.77 -14.24
C SER A 127 16.84 5.06 -14.97
N GLN A 128 18.03 5.11 -15.58
CA GLN A 128 18.49 6.30 -16.32
C GLN A 128 17.52 6.69 -17.44
N ALA A 129 16.89 5.70 -18.08
CA ALA A 129 15.91 5.95 -19.13
C ALA A 129 14.66 6.65 -18.59
N MET A 130 14.16 6.24 -17.39
CA MET A 130 13.01 6.89 -16.76
C MET A 130 13.35 8.28 -16.24
N LEU A 131 14.55 8.47 -15.68
CA LEU A 131 15.02 9.78 -15.24
C LEU A 131 15.11 10.75 -16.41
N HIS A 132 15.74 10.35 -17.52
CA HIS A 132 15.86 11.16 -18.72
C HIS A 132 14.50 11.49 -19.37
N ALA A 133 13.58 10.54 -19.39
CA ALA A 133 12.23 10.78 -19.91
C ALA A 133 11.42 11.76 -19.04
N THR A 134 11.71 11.79 -17.75
CA THR A 134 11.06 12.74 -16.82
C THR A 134 11.63 14.16 -16.99
N ASP A 135 12.93 14.29 -17.15
CA ASP A 135 13.61 15.58 -17.33
C ASP A 135 14.89 15.41 -18.14
N PRO A 136 14.83 15.60 -19.47
CA PRO A 136 16.01 15.44 -20.33
C PRO A 136 17.08 16.54 -20.17
N ASP A 137 16.71 17.67 -19.56
CA ASP A 137 17.55 18.84 -19.45
C ASP A 137 18.36 18.89 -18.12
N ARG A 138 18.08 17.95 -17.20
CA ARG A 138 18.70 17.89 -15.88
C ARG A 138 19.35 16.54 -15.61
N ASP A 139 20.52 16.54 -15.00
CA ASP A 139 21.03 15.32 -14.35
C ASP A 139 20.18 15.03 -13.08
N LEU A 140 19.06 14.36 -13.30
CA LEU A 140 18.12 14.06 -12.24
C LEU A 140 18.69 13.05 -11.24
N ALA A 141 19.61 12.18 -11.67
CA ALA A 141 20.27 11.23 -10.78
C ALA A 141 21.07 11.94 -9.68
N ALA A 142 21.67 13.08 -9.98
CA ALA A 142 22.39 13.91 -8.99
C ALA A 142 21.45 14.54 -7.95
N CYS A 143 20.15 14.63 -8.23
CA CYS A 143 19.15 15.15 -7.28
C CYS A 143 18.57 14.06 -6.36
N LEU A 144 18.85 12.78 -6.61
CA LEU A 144 18.32 11.66 -5.84
C LEU A 144 19.29 11.21 -4.75
N PRO A 145 18.79 10.84 -3.56
CA PRO A 145 19.64 10.33 -2.50
C PRO A 145 20.19 8.93 -2.84
N PRO A 146 21.32 8.53 -2.22
CA PRO A 146 21.80 7.14 -2.33
C PRO A 146 20.79 6.17 -1.73
N ILE A 147 20.66 4.99 -2.37
CA ILE A 147 19.83 3.89 -1.89
C ILE A 147 20.63 3.10 -0.88
N VAL A 148 20.05 2.89 0.31
CA VAL A 148 20.68 2.14 1.41
C VAL A 148 20.01 0.77 1.62
N ALA A 149 20.69 -0.11 2.33
CA ALA A 149 20.13 -1.38 2.74
C ALA A 149 18.98 -1.17 3.76
N PRO A 150 17.96 -2.04 3.78
CA PRO A 150 16.79 -1.88 4.66
C PRO A 150 17.12 -2.06 6.15
N ASP A 151 18.27 -2.66 6.48
CA ASP A 151 18.81 -2.81 7.84
C ASP A 151 19.90 -1.77 8.17
N ALA A 152 20.07 -0.73 7.36
CA ALA A 152 21.02 0.35 7.62
C ALA A 152 20.60 1.17 8.86
N LEU A 153 21.60 1.59 9.63
CA LEU A 153 21.44 2.44 10.80
C LEU A 153 22.29 3.71 10.68
N PHE A 154 21.72 4.81 11.13
CA PHE A 154 22.35 6.13 11.14
C PHE A 154 22.32 6.73 12.55
N ASP A 155 23.27 7.60 12.86
CA ASP A 155 23.25 8.35 14.11
C ASP A 155 22.14 9.40 14.06
N ILE A 156 21.36 9.51 15.14
CA ILE A 156 20.46 10.64 15.29
C ILE A 156 21.28 11.93 15.51
N ALA A 157 20.87 13.04 14.87
CA ALA A 157 21.50 14.33 15.10
C ALA A 157 21.37 14.74 16.58
N PRO A 158 22.45 15.23 17.24
CA PRO A 158 22.41 15.53 18.67
C PRO A 158 21.30 16.52 19.07
N ALA A 159 21.03 17.52 18.23
CA ALA A 159 19.95 18.48 18.45
C ALA A 159 18.57 17.81 18.44
N MET A 160 18.35 16.83 17.53
CA MET A 160 17.10 16.09 17.43
C MET A 160 16.93 15.11 18.60
N ALA A 161 18.01 14.43 19.01
CA ALA A 161 17.99 13.58 20.19
C ALA A 161 17.56 14.38 21.43
N ALA A 162 18.15 15.55 21.64
CA ALA A 162 17.81 16.44 22.74
C ALA A 162 16.36 16.92 22.67
N GLN A 163 15.89 17.35 21.49
CA GLN A 163 14.52 17.83 21.28
C GLN A 163 13.47 16.75 21.56
N LEU A 164 13.75 15.51 21.15
CA LEU A 164 12.85 14.36 21.36
C LEU A 164 12.98 13.71 22.74
N GLY A 165 14.01 14.11 23.52
CA GLY A 165 14.33 13.51 24.82
C GLY A 165 14.82 12.07 24.70
N LEU A 166 15.55 11.75 23.62
CA LEU A 166 16.16 10.46 23.34
C LEU A 166 17.63 10.45 23.78
N PRO A 167 18.23 9.26 24.00
CA PRO A 167 19.67 9.15 24.22
C PRO A 167 20.45 9.69 23.03
N ALA A 168 21.59 10.34 23.28
CA ALA A 168 22.48 10.86 22.23
C ALA A 168 23.03 9.76 21.31
N GLY A 169 23.07 8.50 21.76
CA GLY A 169 23.46 7.33 20.97
C GLY A 169 22.31 6.60 20.27
N ALA A 170 21.09 7.13 20.32
CA ALA A 170 19.97 6.53 19.60
C ALA A 170 20.23 6.52 18.09
N LYS A 171 19.76 5.48 17.43
CA LYS A 171 19.94 5.28 15.99
C LYS A 171 18.62 5.48 15.25
N VAL A 172 18.74 5.83 13.97
CA VAL A 172 17.62 5.90 13.02
C VAL A 172 17.84 4.82 11.97
N ALA A 173 16.92 3.87 11.87
CA ALA A 173 16.94 2.84 10.82
C ALA A 173 16.41 3.42 9.50
N ALA A 174 16.63 2.70 8.40
CA ALA A 174 16.24 3.14 7.07
C ALA A 174 14.78 3.60 6.96
N GLY A 175 13.86 2.95 7.68
CA GLY A 175 12.43 3.24 7.55
C GLY A 175 11.84 2.73 6.24
N GLY A 176 10.74 3.32 5.80
CA GLY A 176 10.15 3.01 4.50
C GLY A 176 8.74 3.55 4.33
N GLY A 177 8.16 3.24 3.18
CA GLY A 177 6.77 3.55 2.87
C GLY A 177 5.79 2.84 3.81
N ASP A 178 4.65 3.44 4.04
CA ASP A 178 3.64 2.96 5.00
C ASP A 178 3.15 1.53 4.70
N ASN A 179 2.96 1.17 3.42
CA ASN A 179 2.58 -0.19 3.05
C ASN A 179 3.73 -1.19 3.30
N MET A 180 4.98 -0.82 3.06
CA MET A 180 6.16 -1.66 3.37
C MET A 180 6.31 -1.87 4.86
N MET A 181 6.12 -0.82 5.65
CA MET A 181 6.12 -0.92 7.11
C MET A 181 4.92 -1.73 7.61
N ALA A 182 3.73 -1.54 7.03
CA ALA A 182 2.56 -2.34 7.36
C ALA A 182 2.77 -3.84 7.05
N ALA A 183 3.49 -4.17 5.97
CA ALA A 183 3.85 -5.56 5.67
C ALA A 183 4.70 -6.18 6.80
N ILE A 184 5.66 -5.45 7.34
CA ILE A 184 6.45 -5.91 8.49
C ILE A 184 5.56 -6.06 9.73
N GLY A 185 4.74 -5.04 10.02
CA GLY A 185 3.89 -5.01 11.21
C GLY A 185 2.73 -6.01 11.20
N THR A 186 2.36 -6.54 10.04
CA THR A 186 1.38 -7.62 9.87
C THR A 186 2.03 -9.00 9.72
N GLY A 187 3.37 -9.06 9.66
CA GLY A 187 4.11 -10.30 9.47
C GLY A 187 4.09 -10.83 8.04
N CYS A 188 3.74 -9.99 7.04
CA CYS A 188 3.79 -10.32 5.62
C CYS A 188 5.19 -10.06 5.05
N VAL A 189 6.17 -10.76 5.58
CA VAL A 189 7.62 -10.64 5.27
C VAL A 189 8.24 -11.95 4.79
N ALA A 190 7.40 -12.91 4.43
CA ALA A 190 7.75 -14.18 3.83
C ALA A 190 6.59 -14.63 2.92
N GLU A 191 6.87 -15.49 1.94
CA GLU A 191 5.85 -16.05 1.05
C GLU A 191 4.77 -16.81 1.82
N GLY A 192 3.60 -16.97 1.22
CA GLY A 192 2.44 -17.66 1.77
C GLY A 192 1.42 -16.75 2.48
N ARG A 193 1.80 -15.57 2.93
CA ARG A 193 0.90 -14.62 3.62
C ARG A 193 0.44 -13.50 2.71
N LEU A 194 -0.88 -13.26 2.72
CA LEU A 194 -1.52 -12.15 2.05
C LEU A 194 -2.01 -11.13 3.09
N ALA A 195 -1.49 -9.92 3.07
CA ALA A 195 -2.07 -8.83 3.84
C ALA A 195 -3.23 -8.21 3.08
N MET A 196 -4.34 -8.00 3.78
CA MET A 196 -5.53 -7.33 3.26
C MET A 196 -5.94 -6.21 4.22
N SER A 197 -6.17 -5.02 3.71
CA SER A 197 -6.74 -3.92 4.50
C SER A 197 -8.11 -3.54 3.95
N LEU A 198 -9.11 -3.53 4.83
CA LEU A 198 -10.48 -3.06 4.55
C LEU A 198 -10.67 -1.68 5.20
N GLY A 199 -10.12 -0.66 4.55
CA GLY A 199 -10.33 0.75 4.88
C GLY A 199 -11.36 1.40 3.97
N THR A 200 -11.38 2.73 3.87
CA THR A 200 -12.17 3.47 2.85
C THR A 200 -11.88 2.94 1.45
N SER A 201 -10.59 2.76 1.14
CA SER A 201 -10.07 1.97 0.03
C SER A 201 -9.62 0.59 0.54
N GLY A 202 -9.49 -0.38 -0.37
CA GLY A 202 -8.97 -1.72 -0.05
C GLY A 202 -7.55 -1.90 -0.58
N THR A 203 -6.71 -2.62 0.14
CA THR A 203 -5.38 -3.00 -0.36
C THR A 203 -5.13 -4.49 -0.16
N LEU A 204 -4.40 -5.08 -1.12
CA LEU A 204 -3.78 -6.39 -1.01
C LEU A 204 -2.30 -6.25 -1.28
N PHE A 205 -1.46 -6.82 -0.45
CA PHE A 205 -0.04 -6.96 -0.75
C PHE A 205 0.52 -8.27 -0.19
N ALA A 206 1.56 -8.74 -0.80
CA ALA A 206 2.22 -9.96 -0.39
C ALA A 206 3.73 -9.86 -0.60
N TYR A 207 4.48 -10.55 0.24
CA TYR A 207 5.92 -10.66 0.07
C TYR A 207 6.25 -11.70 -1.01
N ALA A 208 7.28 -11.41 -1.80
CA ALA A 208 7.86 -12.35 -2.76
C ALA A 208 9.39 -12.29 -2.72
N ASP A 209 10.05 -13.45 -2.93
CA ASP A 209 11.52 -13.56 -3.00
C ASP A 209 12.08 -13.16 -4.38
N ARG A 210 11.22 -12.89 -5.34
CA ARG A 210 11.55 -12.50 -6.71
C ARG A 210 10.71 -11.31 -7.17
N PRO A 211 11.18 -10.54 -8.18
CA PRO A 211 10.35 -9.50 -8.78
C PRO A 211 9.06 -10.08 -9.35
N VAL A 212 7.92 -9.50 -8.95
CA VAL A 212 6.60 -9.87 -9.50
C VAL A 212 6.05 -8.65 -10.22
N VAL A 213 6.28 -8.63 -11.54
CA VAL A 213 5.90 -7.51 -12.42
C VAL A 213 4.80 -7.97 -13.37
N ASP A 214 3.71 -7.22 -13.41
CA ASP A 214 2.66 -7.45 -14.40
C ASP A 214 2.89 -6.64 -15.68
N PRO A 215 3.02 -7.28 -16.84
CA PRO A 215 3.14 -6.56 -18.10
C PRO A 215 1.95 -5.66 -18.46
N ALA A 216 0.77 -5.92 -17.88
CA ALA A 216 -0.43 -5.11 -18.05
C ALA A 216 -0.56 -3.99 -17.00
N GLY A 217 0.24 -4.04 -15.92
CA GLY A 217 0.21 -3.03 -14.84
C GLY A 217 -0.99 -3.14 -13.92
N ALA A 218 -1.60 -4.34 -13.77
CA ALA A 218 -2.77 -4.54 -12.90
C ALA A 218 -2.43 -4.40 -11.41
N TRP A 219 -1.16 -4.50 -11.04
CA TRP A 219 -0.67 -4.19 -9.69
C TRP A 219 0.61 -3.36 -9.72
N ALA A 220 0.89 -2.69 -8.62
CA ALA A 220 2.18 -2.01 -8.42
C ALA A 220 3.24 -3.05 -8.02
N ALA A 221 4.31 -3.13 -8.82
CA ALA A 221 5.45 -4.00 -8.55
C ALA A 221 6.44 -3.27 -7.64
N PHE A 222 6.18 -3.24 -6.33
CA PHE A 222 7.07 -2.59 -5.38
C PHE A 222 8.13 -3.55 -4.83
N CYS A 223 9.19 -2.98 -4.27
CA CYS A 223 10.14 -3.68 -3.43
C CYS A 223 9.63 -3.69 -1.98
N SER A 224 10.01 -4.70 -1.22
CA SER A 224 9.79 -4.74 0.22
C SER A 224 10.95 -4.07 0.96
N SER A 225 10.68 -3.31 2.01
CA SER A 225 11.72 -2.77 2.91
C SER A 225 12.38 -3.83 3.81
N THR A 226 12.46 -5.09 3.33
CA THR A 226 13.07 -6.23 4.03
C THR A 226 14.03 -7.03 3.16
N GLY A 227 14.18 -6.68 1.89
CA GLY A 227 15.07 -7.35 0.95
C GLY A 227 14.40 -8.12 -0.18
N GLY A 228 13.09 -8.38 -0.10
CA GLY A 228 12.29 -8.99 -1.18
C GLY A 228 11.49 -7.96 -1.99
N TRP A 229 10.36 -8.40 -2.53
CA TRP A 229 9.40 -7.59 -3.28
C TRP A 229 8.04 -7.59 -2.59
N LEU A 230 7.24 -6.58 -2.89
CA LEU A 230 5.93 -6.36 -2.30
C LEU A 230 4.93 -5.93 -3.39
N PRO A 231 4.53 -6.83 -4.30
CA PRO A 231 3.45 -6.53 -5.23
C PRO A 231 2.21 -6.10 -4.45
N LEU A 232 1.58 -5.00 -4.90
CA LEU A 232 0.50 -4.34 -4.20
C LEU A 232 -0.65 -4.01 -5.15
N ILE A 233 -1.84 -4.38 -4.74
CA ILE A 233 -3.12 -4.02 -5.37
C ILE A 233 -3.84 -3.03 -4.47
N CYS A 234 -4.45 -2.04 -5.08
CA CYS A 234 -5.28 -1.05 -4.38
C CYS A 234 -6.60 -0.89 -5.11
N THR A 235 -7.71 -1.01 -4.36
CA THR A 235 -9.04 -0.62 -4.83
C THR A 235 -9.42 0.73 -4.23
N MET A 236 -10.21 1.53 -4.96
CA MET A 236 -10.65 2.86 -4.51
C MET A 236 -11.87 2.79 -3.59
N ASN A 237 -12.65 1.71 -3.69
CA ASN A 237 -13.95 1.59 -3.05
C ASN A 237 -14.02 0.30 -2.22
N CYS A 238 -13.91 0.45 -0.89
CA CYS A 238 -14.08 -0.68 0.04
C CYS A 238 -15.13 -0.33 1.10
N THR A 239 -14.80 0.13 2.31
CA THR A 239 -15.83 0.48 3.29
C THR A 239 -16.74 1.62 2.84
N VAL A 240 -16.27 2.50 1.96
CA VAL A 240 -17.09 3.57 1.39
C VAL A 240 -18.36 3.05 0.72
N ALA A 241 -18.32 1.85 0.13
CA ALA A 241 -19.50 1.25 -0.49
C ALA A 241 -20.57 0.87 0.55
N THR A 242 -20.16 0.21 1.64
CA THR A 242 -21.06 -0.14 2.74
C THR A 242 -21.54 1.08 3.52
N GLU A 243 -20.68 2.06 3.75
CA GLU A 243 -21.01 3.33 4.38
C GLU A 243 -22.03 4.12 3.56
N GLN A 244 -21.90 4.10 2.24
CA GLN A 244 -22.86 4.76 1.34
C GLN A 244 -24.25 4.12 1.45
N VAL A 245 -24.35 2.80 1.46
CA VAL A 245 -25.63 2.09 1.64
C VAL A 245 -26.21 2.36 3.03
N ALA A 246 -25.39 2.28 4.08
CA ALA A 246 -25.82 2.57 5.44
C ALA A 246 -26.40 4.00 5.56
N ARG A 247 -25.73 4.99 4.95
CA ARG A 247 -26.18 6.38 4.91
C ARG A 247 -27.50 6.55 4.15
N LEU A 248 -27.66 5.87 3.02
CA LEU A 248 -28.91 5.95 2.23
C LEU A 248 -30.13 5.45 3.00
N PHE A 249 -29.95 4.46 3.85
CA PHE A 249 -31.04 3.85 4.63
C PHE A 249 -31.05 4.26 6.11
N GLY A 250 -30.19 5.19 6.53
CA GLY A 250 -30.22 5.79 7.85
C GLY A 250 -29.84 4.84 8.99
N PHE A 251 -28.92 3.88 8.79
CA PHE A 251 -28.43 3.00 9.84
C PHE A 251 -26.91 3.11 10.04
N ASP A 252 -26.43 2.69 11.20
CA ASP A 252 -25.01 2.65 11.53
C ASP A 252 -24.37 1.37 10.94
N THR A 253 -23.17 1.48 10.37
CA THR A 253 -22.43 0.32 9.86
C THR A 253 -22.14 -0.73 10.92
N ARG A 254 -22.13 -0.37 12.21
CA ARG A 254 -22.04 -1.30 13.34
C ARG A 254 -23.22 -2.29 13.42
N ASP A 255 -24.37 -1.91 12.88
CA ASP A 255 -25.54 -2.79 12.77
C ASP A 255 -25.50 -3.69 11.52
N GLY A 256 -24.48 -3.51 10.68
CA GLY A 256 -24.33 -4.20 9.40
C GLY A 256 -24.23 -5.71 9.55
N ASP A 257 -23.50 -6.19 10.54
CA ASP A 257 -23.34 -7.64 10.80
C ASP A 257 -24.68 -8.33 11.03
N ALA A 258 -25.55 -7.73 11.84
CA ALA A 258 -26.90 -8.29 12.09
C ALA A 258 -27.78 -8.27 10.82
N ARG A 259 -27.64 -7.23 9.99
CA ARG A 259 -28.40 -7.11 8.72
C ARG A 259 -27.96 -8.14 7.71
N ILE A 260 -26.65 -8.36 7.55
CA ILE A 260 -26.12 -9.30 6.58
C ILE A 260 -26.45 -10.75 6.95
N GLN A 261 -26.64 -11.08 8.23
CA GLN A 261 -27.06 -12.40 8.68
C GLN A 261 -28.45 -12.79 8.16
N ALA A 262 -29.31 -11.82 7.89
CA ALA A 262 -30.68 -12.06 7.40
C ALA A 262 -30.74 -12.33 5.87
N THR A 263 -29.61 -12.24 5.17
CA THR A 263 -29.54 -12.42 3.72
C THR A 263 -28.57 -13.54 3.36
N PRO A 264 -28.86 -14.37 2.34
CA PRO A 264 -27.96 -15.46 1.97
C PRO A 264 -26.71 -14.95 1.22
N PRO A 265 -25.63 -15.75 1.15
CA PRO A 265 -24.49 -15.51 0.29
C PRO A 265 -24.91 -15.25 -1.17
N GLY A 266 -24.35 -14.20 -1.77
CA GLY A 266 -24.68 -13.76 -3.13
C GLY A 266 -25.94 -12.89 -3.22
N ALA A 267 -26.45 -12.41 -2.06
CA ALA A 267 -27.55 -11.44 -1.95
C ALA A 267 -28.75 -11.74 -2.86
N ASP A 268 -29.15 -13.02 -2.96
CA ASP A 268 -30.22 -13.49 -3.85
C ASP A 268 -30.08 -13.00 -5.32
N GLY A 269 -28.85 -12.96 -5.82
CA GLY A 269 -28.54 -12.56 -7.19
C GLY A 269 -28.27 -11.08 -7.39
N LEU A 270 -28.47 -10.24 -6.37
CA LEU A 270 -28.11 -8.84 -6.44
C LEU A 270 -26.59 -8.66 -6.46
N VAL A 271 -26.09 -7.90 -7.43
CA VAL A 271 -24.65 -7.60 -7.59
C VAL A 271 -24.45 -6.10 -7.52
N MET A 272 -23.44 -5.67 -6.74
CA MET A 272 -22.96 -4.30 -6.76
C MET A 272 -21.54 -4.24 -7.30
N LEU A 273 -21.31 -3.42 -8.34
CA LEU A 273 -19.99 -2.92 -8.69
C LEU A 273 -19.78 -1.61 -7.93
N PRO A 274 -18.89 -1.57 -6.94
CA PRO A 274 -18.84 -0.43 -6.00
C PRO A 274 -17.99 0.75 -6.50
N PHE A 275 -17.86 0.98 -7.80
CA PHE A 275 -16.90 1.93 -8.40
C PHE A 275 -17.35 3.39 -8.30
N LEU A 276 -17.76 3.81 -7.11
CA LEU A 276 -18.39 5.10 -6.82
C LEU A 276 -17.52 6.31 -7.18
N THR A 277 -16.19 6.15 -7.10
CA THR A 277 -15.19 7.20 -7.37
C THR A 277 -14.21 6.83 -8.48
N GLY A 278 -14.64 5.96 -9.42
CA GLY A 278 -13.74 5.25 -10.30
C GLY A 278 -13.10 4.05 -9.57
N GLU A 279 -12.36 3.22 -10.29
CA GLU A 279 -11.66 2.10 -9.68
C GLU A 279 -10.25 1.96 -10.27
N ARG A 280 -9.33 1.42 -9.48
CA ARG A 280 -7.94 1.18 -9.87
C ARG A 280 -7.68 -0.29 -10.18
N THR A 281 -8.33 -1.19 -9.46
CA THR A 281 -8.27 -2.63 -9.71
C THR A 281 -9.70 -3.21 -9.61
N PRO A 282 -10.34 -3.54 -10.76
CA PRO A 282 -9.87 -3.38 -12.16
C PRO A 282 -9.61 -1.92 -12.56
N ASP A 283 -8.81 -1.70 -13.63
CA ASP A 283 -8.46 -0.35 -14.12
C ASP A 283 -9.65 0.30 -14.83
N LEU A 284 -10.47 0.98 -14.07
CA LEU A 284 -11.68 1.68 -14.49
C LEU A 284 -11.74 3.09 -13.86
N PRO A 285 -10.82 4.00 -14.23
CA PRO A 285 -10.68 5.31 -13.57
C PRO A 285 -11.92 6.20 -13.71
N GLN A 286 -12.77 5.97 -14.73
CA GLN A 286 -14.05 6.64 -14.94
C GLN A 286 -15.26 5.77 -14.54
N GLY A 287 -15.02 4.61 -13.92
CA GLY A 287 -16.06 3.69 -13.48
C GLY A 287 -17.10 4.35 -12.57
N LYS A 288 -18.31 3.83 -12.60
CA LYS A 288 -19.42 4.25 -11.74
C LYS A 288 -19.99 3.04 -11.01
N GLY A 289 -20.60 3.30 -9.85
CA GLY A 289 -21.33 2.27 -9.14
C GLY A 289 -22.48 1.71 -9.98
N VAL A 290 -22.62 0.38 -9.99
CA VAL A 290 -23.70 -0.33 -10.70
C VAL A 290 -24.39 -1.27 -9.73
N LEU A 291 -25.73 -1.32 -9.80
CA LEU A 291 -26.55 -2.36 -9.18
C LEU A 291 -27.21 -3.19 -10.29
N ALA A 292 -27.01 -4.49 -10.25
CA ALA A 292 -27.53 -5.42 -11.25
C ALA A 292 -28.23 -6.60 -10.59
N GLY A 293 -29.16 -7.24 -11.31
CA GLY A 293 -29.90 -8.40 -10.79
C GLY A 293 -30.99 -8.05 -9.77
N MET A 294 -31.47 -6.81 -9.76
CA MET A 294 -32.57 -6.36 -8.88
C MET A 294 -33.90 -7.00 -9.23
N ASP A 295 -34.60 -7.47 -8.21
CA ASP A 295 -36.00 -7.90 -8.30
C ASP A 295 -36.79 -7.43 -7.07
N VAL A 296 -38.06 -7.81 -6.98
CA VAL A 296 -38.96 -7.38 -5.87
C VAL A 296 -38.61 -8.05 -4.53
N HIS A 297 -37.81 -9.10 -4.51
CA HIS A 297 -37.45 -9.86 -3.32
C HIS A 297 -36.11 -9.45 -2.74
N ASN A 298 -35.15 -9.08 -3.62
CA ASN A 298 -33.77 -8.76 -3.22
C ASN A 298 -33.49 -7.23 -3.12
N THR A 299 -34.48 -6.38 -3.39
CA THR A 299 -34.34 -4.93 -3.28
C THR A 299 -34.69 -4.43 -1.87
N THR A 300 -33.91 -4.87 -0.88
CA THR A 300 -34.06 -4.46 0.52
C THR A 300 -32.75 -3.85 1.07
N PRO A 301 -32.80 -3.04 2.15
CA PRO A 301 -31.58 -2.50 2.75
C PRO A 301 -30.53 -3.56 3.12
N ALA A 302 -30.96 -4.74 3.58
CA ALA A 302 -30.09 -5.85 3.96
C ALA A 302 -29.37 -6.44 2.72
N HIS A 303 -30.09 -6.70 1.65
CA HIS A 303 -29.49 -7.19 0.40
C HIS A 303 -28.52 -6.19 -0.23
N LEU A 304 -28.91 -4.91 -0.27
CA LEU A 304 -28.04 -3.84 -0.79
C LEU A 304 -26.76 -3.70 0.03
N TYR A 305 -26.84 -3.82 1.36
CA TYR A 305 -25.68 -3.76 2.23
C TYR A 305 -24.76 -4.97 2.04
N ARG A 306 -25.37 -6.19 1.93
CA ARG A 306 -24.61 -7.40 1.59
C ARG A 306 -23.95 -7.28 0.22
N ALA A 307 -24.68 -6.85 -0.81
CA ALA A 307 -24.14 -6.69 -2.16
C ALA A 307 -22.99 -5.68 -2.21
N ALA A 308 -23.05 -4.61 -1.40
CA ALA A 308 -21.95 -3.64 -1.28
C ALA A 308 -20.71 -4.27 -0.63
N MET A 309 -20.88 -5.02 0.44
CA MET A 309 -19.79 -5.73 1.12
C MET A 309 -19.17 -6.80 0.23
N GLU A 310 -20.00 -7.59 -0.46
CA GLU A 310 -19.57 -8.60 -1.42
C GLU A 310 -18.85 -7.98 -2.62
N GLY A 311 -19.40 -6.91 -3.21
CA GLY A 311 -18.79 -6.21 -4.34
C GLY A 311 -17.40 -5.64 -4.02
N ALA A 312 -17.24 -5.02 -2.86
CA ALA A 312 -15.94 -4.57 -2.38
C ALA A 312 -14.95 -5.73 -2.19
N THR A 313 -15.42 -6.86 -1.66
CA THR A 313 -14.61 -8.08 -1.48
C THR A 313 -14.25 -8.71 -2.83
N TYR A 314 -15.16 -8.73 -3.80
CA TYR A 314 -14.92 -9.25 -5.14
C TYR A 314 -13.93 -8.40 -5.95
N SER A 315 -13.91 -7.08 -5.74
CA SER A 315 -12.88 -6.22 -6.33
C SER A 315 -11.48 -6.61 -5.84
N LEU A 316 -11.33 -6.90 -4.55
CA LEU A 316 -10.08 -7.43 -4.00
C LEU A 316 -9.78 -8.86 -4.50
N LYS A 317 -10.80 -9.70 -4.64
CA LYS A 317 -10.65 -11.06 -5.19
C LYS A 317 -10.17 -11.04 -6.64
N TYR A 318 -10.63 -10.08 -7.44
CA TYR A 318 -10.15 -9.86 -8.81
C TYR A 318 -8.63 -9.64 -8.84
N GLY A 319 -8.13 -8.80 -7.94
CA GLY A 319 -6.70 -8.58 -7.77
C GLY A 319 -5.95 -9.82 -7.25
N TYR A 320 -6.51 -10.52 -6.27
CA TYR A 320 -5.96 -11.78 -5.77
C TYR A 320 -5.80 -12.82 -6.88
N ASP A 321 -6.81 -12.98 -7.73
CA ASP A 321 -6.74 -13.92 -8.86
C ASP A 321 -5.63 -13.56 -9.84
N ALA A 322 -5.31 -12.28 -9.97
CA ALA A 322 -4.16 -11.84 -10.77
C ALA A 322 -2.83 -12.25 -10.12
N PHE A 323 -2.68 -12.15 -8.80
CA PHE A 323 -1.50 -12.67 -8.09
C PHE A 323 -1.35 -14.19 -8.25
N VAL A 324 -2.44 -14.95 -8.10
CA VAL A 324 -2.42 -16.41 -8.29
C VAL A 324 -2.02 -16.78 -9.73
N ARG A 325 -2.55 -16.08 -10.73
CA ARG A 325 -2.13 -16.28 -12.14
C ARG A 325 -0.65 -15.95 -12.37
N ALA A 326 -0.06 -15.04 -11.60
CA ALA A 326 1.36 -14.73 -11.62
C ALA A 326 2.23 -15.78 -10.88
N GLY A 327 1.62 -16.84 -10.36
CA GLY A 327 2.29 -17.94 -9.67
C GLY A 327 2.62 -17.65 -8.20
N MET A 328 1.88 -16.74 -7.57
CA MET A 328 1.92 -16.56 -6.11
C MET A 328 0.94 -17.52 -5.44
N ASP A 329 1.31 -18.04 -4.30
CA ASP A 329 0.50 -18.98 -3.51
C ASP A 329 0.34 -18.46 -2.07
N PHE A 330 -0.83 -18.70 -1.47
CA PHE A 330 -1.19 -18.14 -0.17
C PHE A 330 -1.84 -19.19 0.71
N ASP A 331 -1.44 -19.23 1.98
CA ASP A 331 -1.98 -20.13 2.99
C ASP A 331 -2.93 -19.41 3.97
N ARG A 332 -2.86 -18.07 4.07
CA ARG A 332 -3.71 -17.26 4.94
C ARG A 332 -3.74 -15.79 4.58
N ILE A 333 -4.78 -15.12 5.07
CA ILE A 333 -4.96 -13.67 4.98
C ILE A 333 -4.72 -13.04 6.36
N VAL A 334 -3.90 -11.99 6.42
CA VAL A 334 -3.77 -11.11 7.58
C VAL A 334 -4.60 -9.87 7.32
N LEU A 335 -5.72 -9.75 8.02
CA LEU A 335 -6.75 -8.75 7.78
C LEU A 335 -6.62 -7.56 8.74
N THR A 336 -6.65 -6.36 8.20
CA THR A 336 -6.58 -5.09 8.92
C THR A 336 -7.64 -4.10 8.44
N GLY A 337 -7.61 -2.88 8.98
CA GLY A 337 -8.58 -1.83 8.62
C GLY A 337 -9.89 -1.92 9.39
N GLY A 338 -10.75 -0.92 9.20
CA GLY A 338 -12.02 -0.80 9.91
C GLY A 338 -12.97 -1.97 9.66
N GLY A 339 -12.99 -2.50 8.44
CA GLY A 339 -13.80 -3.67 8.08
C GLY A 339 -13.41 -4.96 8.80
N ALA A 340 -12.18 -5.09 9.29
CA ALA A 340 -11.73 -6.23 10.09
C ALA A 340 -12.47 -6.36 11.44
N ASN A 341 -13.11 -5.31 11.91
CA ASN A 341 -13.93 -5.34 13.14
C ASN A 341 -15.27 -6.09 12.92
N SER A 342 -15.77 -6.17 11.69
CA SER A 342 -17.00 -6.88 11.34
C SER A 342 -16.76 -8.40 11.30
N ALA A 343 -17.45 -9.16 12.15
CA ALA A 343 -17.39 -10.62 12.13
C ALA A 343 -17.93 -11.19 10.81
N ALA A 344 -18.99 -10.57 10.29
CA ALA A 344 -19.59 -10.97 9.02
C ALA A 344 -18.63 -10.72 7.85
N TRP A 345 -17.87 -9.62 7.86
CA TRP A 345 -16.91 -9.34 6.79
C TRP A 345 -15.68 -10.24 6.87
N ARG A 346 -15.18 -10.55 8.05
CA ARG A 346 -14.11 -11.56 8.22
C ARG A 346 -14.52 -12.91 7.66
N GLN A 347 -15.75 -13.36 7.97
CA GLN A 347 -16.27 -14.62 7.44
C GLN A 347 -16.45 -14.57 5.91
N LEU A 348 -16.97 -13.47 5.38
CA LEU A 348 -17.09 -13.26 3.93
C LEU A 348 -15.74 -13.36 3.23
N VAL A 349 -14.71 -12.69 3.77
CA VAL A 349 -13.35 -12.77 3.23
C VAL A 349 -12.83 -14.21 3.27
N ALA A 350 -12.96 -14.89 4.40
CA ALA A 350 -12.53 -16.30 4.50
C ALA A 350 -13.21 -17.19 3.45
N ASP A 351 -14.53 -17.05 3.30
CA ASP A 351 -15.33 -17.89 2.40
C ASP A 351 -15.05 -17.60 0.90
N VAL A 352 -14.89 -16.31 0.54
CA VAL A 352 -14.64 -15.87 -0.84
C VAL A 352 -13.25 -16.25 -1.31
N PHE A 353 -12.25 -16.16 -0.44
CA PHE A 353 -10.86 -16.47 -0.79
C PHE A 353 -10.50 -17.93 -0.52
N GLY A 354 -11.31 -18.65 0.25
CA GLY A 354 -11.04 -20.04 0.65
C GLY A 354 -9.83 -20.16 1.59
N LEU A 355 -9.46 -19.09 2.31
CA LEU A 355 -8.29 -19.01 3.15
C LEU A 355 -8.65 -18.62 4.59
N PRO A 356 -7.94 -19.14 5.59
CA PRO A 356 -8.04 -18.63 6.95
C PRO A 356 -7.69 -17.14 7.02
N VAL A 357 -8.43 -16.41 7.85
CA VAL A 357 -8.26 -14.98 8.13
C VAL A 357 -7.79 -14.80 9.57
N ASP A 358 -6.66 -14.14 9.75
CA ASP A 358 -6.13 -13.72 11.04
C ASP A 358 -6.19 -12.20 11.18
N VAL A 359 -6.43 -11.71 12.38
CA VAL A 359 -6.44 -10.28 12.71
C VAL A 359 -5.31 -9.99 13.71
N PRO A 360 -4.37 -9.08 13.40
CA PRO A 360 -3.33 -8.69 14.34
C PRO A 360 -3.92 -7.98 15.57
N ARG A 361 -3.30 -8.21 16.73
CA ARG A 361 -3.66 -7.52 17.99
C ARG A 361 -3.43 -6.01 17.94
N HIS A 362 -2.39 -5.60 17.20
CA HIS A 362 -2.02 -4.20 17.06
C HIS A 362 -2.58 -3.65 15.74
N ALA A 363 -3.48 -2.69 15.86
CA ALA A 363 -4.11 -2.05 14.69
C ALA A 363 -3.13 -1.15 13.90
N GLU A 364 -2.14 -0.56 14.59
CA GLU A 364 -1.16 0.38 14.02
C GLU A 364 -0.01 -0.37 13.31
N GLY A 365 -0.35 -1.13 12.26
CA GLY A 365 0.58 -2.02 11.57
C GLY A 365 1.83 -1.30 11.05
N ALA A 366 1.70 -0.12 10.45
CA ALA A 366 2.83 0.59 9.86
C ALA A 366 3.82 1.12 10.93
N ALA A 367 3.34 1.73 12.00
CA ALA A 367 4.19 2.20 13.08
C ALA A 367 4.87 1.03 13.83
N PHE A 368 4.13 -0.07 14.04
CA PHE A 368 4.67 -1.27 14.65
C PHE A 368 5.73 -1.94 13.75
N GLY A 369 5.49 -2.00 12.45
CA GLY A 369 6.45 -2.51 11.47
C GLY A 369 7.74 -1.69 11.43
N ALA A 370 7.64 -0.34 11.49
CA ALA A 370 8.81 0.52 11.62
C ALA A 370 9.61 0.21 12.90
N ALA A 371 8.94 0.00 14.02
CA ALA A 371 9.60 -0.39 15.28
C ALA A 371 10.30 -1.76 15.15
N LEU A 372 9.68 -2.73 14.47
CA LEU A 372 10.32 -4.04 14.21
C LEU A 372 11.52 -3.93 13.26
N GLN A 373 11.45 -3.06 12.24
CA GLN A 373 12.59 -2.81 11.37
C GLN A 373 13.75 -2.15 12.15
N ALA A 374 13.44 -1.18 13.01
CA ALA A 374 14.46 -0.58 13.88
C ALA A 374 15.11 -1.61 14.82
N LEU A 375 14.34 -2.52 15.40
CA LEU A 375 14.84 -3.62 16.22
C LEU A 375 15.71 -4.56 15.39
N TRP A 376 15.27 -4.94 14.20
CA TRP A 376 16.04 -5.79 13.29
C TRP A 376 17.38 -5.17 12.93
N ALA A 377 17.37 -3.90 12.49
CA ALA A 377 18.59 -3.17 12.14
C ALA A 377 19.54 -3.06 13.35
N TRP A 378 19.00 -2.76 14.53
CA TRP A 378 19.77 -2.71 15.78
C TRP A 378 20.43 -4.05 16.11
N ASN A 379 19.68 -5.15 16.05
CA ASN A 379 20.17 -6.50 16.31
C ASN A 379 21.27 -6.90 15.32
N ARG A 380 21.05 -6.61 14.01
CA ARG A 380 22.04 -6.86 12.96
C ARG A 380 23.35 -6.11 13.18
N ALA A 381 23.27 -4.84 13.56
CA ALA A 381 24.45 -4.04 13.91
C ALA A 381 25.19 -4.57 15.15
N GLY A 382 24.46 -5.21 16.07
CA GLY A 382 25.02 -5.94 17.23
C GLY A 382 25.55 -7.32 16.92
N GLY A 383 25.51 -7.79 15.65
CA GLY A 383 26.02 -9.08 15.21
C GLY A 383 25.00 -10.23 15.25
N ALA A 384 23.73 -9.96 15.60
CA ALA A 384 22.69 -10.97 15.52
C ALA A 384 22.40 -11.37 14.06
N GLN A 385 21.96 -12.61 13.85
CA GLN A 385 21.66 -13.15 12.53
C GLN A 385 20.15 -13.32 12.27
N ASP A 386 19.31 -12.94 13.23
CA ASP A 386 17.86 -13.06 13.11
C ASP A 386 17.36 -12.33 11.86
N SER A 387 16.52 -12.99 11.10
CA SER A 387 15.81 -12.39 9.97
C SER A 387 14.65 -11.53 10.47
N ILE A 388 14.23 -10.57 9.66
CA ILE A 388 13.01 -9.79 9.95
C ILE A 388 11.77 -10.70 10.03
N ALA A 389 11.75 -11.83 9.32
CA ALA A 389 10.65 -12.78 9.37
C ALA A 389 10.58 -13.52 10.73
N GLU A 390 11.72 -13.84 11.33
CA GLU A 390 11.78 -14.43 12.67
C GLU A 390 11.33 -13.42 13.73
N LEU A 391 11.79 -12.16 13.64
CA LEU A 391 11.35 -11.10 14.55
C LEU A 391 9.84 -10.81 14.39
N ALA A 392 9.34 -10.74 13.17
CA ALA A 392 7.91 -10.56 12.95
C ALA A 392 7.10 -11.73 13.54
N ARG A 393 7.54 -12.97 13.36
CA ARG A 393 6.89 -14.16 13.95
C ARG A 393 6.89 -14.12 15.47
N ALA A 394 7.95 -13.58 16.10
CA ALA A 394 8.05 -13.47 17.55
C ALA A 394 7.19 -12.36 18.15
N HIS A 395 6.96 -11.28 17.40
CA HIS A 395 6.37 -10.06 17.94
C HIS A 395 4.98 -9.71 17.37
N VAL A 396 4.64 -10.17 16.14
CA VAL A 396 3.30 -9.95 15.56
C VAL A 396 2.33 -10.94 16.18
N ALA A 397 1.63 -10.51 17.21
CA ALA A 397 0.62 -11.32 17.87
C ALA A 397 -0.71 -11.25 17.11
N ILE A 398 -1.31 -12.40 16.86
CA ILE A 398 -2.67 -12.54 16.32
C ILE A 398 -3.67 -12.56 17.47
N GLU A 399 -4.88 -12.03 17.24
CA GLU A 399 -6.00 -12.11 18.17
C GLU A 399 -6.83 -13.37 17.87
N PRO A 400 -6.67 -14.46 18.64
CA PRO A 400 -7.29 -15.74 18.28
C PRO A 400 -8.82 -15.69 18.25
N ALA A 401 -9.43 -14.80 19.05
CA ALA A 401 -10.89 -14.63 19.08
C ALA A 401 -11.46 -14.03 17.78
N LEU A 402 -10.62 -13.42 16.95
CA LEU A 402 -11.00 -12.84 15.67
C LEU A 402 -10.58 -13.67 14.47
N SER A 403 -9.78 -14.74 14.68
CA SER A 403 -9.40 -15.66 13.61
C SER A 403 -10.65 -16.38 13.07
N THR A 404 -10.71 -16.50 11.74
CA THR A 404 -11.88 -17.03 11.04
C THR A 404 -11.40 -18.04 10.00
N VAL A 405 -12.12 -19.14 9.85
CA VAL A 405 -11.84 -20.16 8.82
C VAL A 405 -12.97 -20.20 7.80
N PRO A 406 -12.68 -20.59 6.54
CA PRO A 406 -13.73 -20.72 5.51
C PRO A 406 -14.79 -21.74 5.91
N GLU A 407 -16.05 -21.44 5.58
CA GLU A 407 -17.16 -22.42 5.65
C GLU A 407 -17.35 -23.08 4.28
N PRO A 408 -16.98 -24.35 4.10
CA PRO A 408 -17.02 -25.01 2.80
C PRO A 408 -18.41 -25.01 2.15
N SER A 409 -19.49 -25.03 2.96
CA SER A 409 -20.88 -24.99 2.51
C SER A 409 -21.27 -23.71 1.77
N ARG A 410 -20.51 -22.60 1.96
CA ARG A 410 -20.76 -21.30 1.32
C ARG A 410 -19.91 -21.06 0.07
N GLY A 411 -18.88 -21.88 -0.14
CA GLY A 411 -17.88 -21.67 -1.21
C GLY A 411 -18.51 -21.59 -2.60
N GLU A 412 -19.39 -22.53 -2.97
CA GLU A 412 -20.03 -22.52 -4.30
C GLU A 412 -20.98 -21.32 -4.49
N ALA A 413 -21.70 -20.90 -3.44
CA ALA A 413 -22.57 -19.74 -3.52
C ALA A 413 -21.76 -18.46 -3.82
N TYR A 414 -20.62 -18.25 -3.14
CA TYR A 414 -19.74 -17.12 -3.40
C TYR A 414 -19.00 -17.23 -4.73
N ALA A 415 -18.57 -18.42 -5.13
CA ALA A 415 -17.98 -18.63 -6.45
C ALA A 415 -18.98 -18.28 -7.58
N SER A 416 -20.24 -18.65 -7.42
CA SER A 416 -21.31 -18.30 -8.37
C SER A 416 -21.58 -16.80 -8.39
N ALA A 417 -21.63 -16.15 -7.22
CA ALA A 417 -21.85 -14.71 -7.11
C ALA A 417 -20.66 -13.92 -7.70
N TYR A 418 -19.43 -14.37 -7.46
CA TYR A 418 -18.24 -13.76 -8.06
C TYR A 418 -18.22 -13.90 -9.59
N ARG A 419 -18.62 -15.04 -10.15
CA ARG A 419 -18.77 -15.17 -11.61
C ARG A 419 -19.78 -14.17 -12.17
N ARG A 420 -20.91 -13.91 -11.48
CA ARG A 420 -21.87 -12.87 -11.89
C ARG A 420 -21.26 -11.48 -11.80
N PHE A 421 -20.49 -11.17 -10.73
CA PHE A 421 -19.77 -9.91 -10.61
C PHE A 421 -18.85 -9.68 -11.80
N LEU A 422 -18.09 -10.69 -12.21
CA LEU A 422 -17.18 -10.60 -13.38
C LEU A 422 -17.93 -10.35 -14.69
N GLN A 423 -19.13 -10.91 -14.88
CA GLN A 423 -19.94 -10.69 -16.08
C GLN A 423 -20.42 -9.24 -16.25
N TYR A 424 -20.47 -8.46 -15.18
CA TYR A 424 -20.83 -7.05 -15.24
C TYR A 424 -19.61 -6.11 -15.32
N LEU A 425 -18.40 -6.65 -15.31
CA LEU A 425 -17.16 -5.88 -15.54
C LEU A 425 -16.89 -5.70 -17.03
N ASP A 426 -17.27 -6.67 -17.85
CA ASP A 426 -17.16 -6.69 -19.32
C ASP A 426 -18.30 -5.84 -19.94
#